data_a41ad7850b680c71083cd5fa6792aeb2
#
_entry.id   a41ad7850b680c71083cd5fa6792aeb2
#
_cell.length_a   1.000
_cell.length_b   1.000
_cell.length_c   1.000
_cell.angle_alpha   90.00
_cell.angle_beta   90.00
_cell.angle_gamma   90.00
#
_symmetry.space_group_name_H-M   'P 1'
#
loop_
_entity.id
_entity.type
_entity.pdbx_description
1 polymer ?
#
loop_
_entity_poly.entity_id
_entity_poly.type
_entity_poly.pdbx_seq_one_letter_code
_entity_poly.pdbx_strand_id
1 'polypeptide(L)'
;LGTRGPEEARDLLEYCNFPKGTYYSDLRRSHGYEEPFNIKVWCLGNEMDGPWQIGAKTAEEYGRIACETAKIMKELDPTIELVACGSSHLYMPTFGKWEATVLEHAYNYIDYISLHNYYGNRDNDTRSYLACSLDMDKFIKSVVAICDYVKAVKHSDKTIYLSFDEWNVWFHSNEADKKIAPWQIAPPQLEDIYNFEDALVVGCLLITLLKNCDRVKIACLAQLVNVIAPIMTENGGRAWAQTIFYPFMHASNYGRGTALIPVVSCEKYNTGKVKDV
;
A
#
# COMPACT_ATOMS: atom_id res chain seq x y z
N LEU A 1 -11.65 -7.09 -4.80
CA LEU A 1 -12.91 -7.66 -4.29
C LEU A 1 -14.00 -6.62 -3.95
N GLY A 2 -13.93 -5.40 -4.48
CA GLY A 2 -14.97 -4.40 -4.22
C GLY A 2 -16.34 -4.84 -4.73
N THR A 3 -16.57 -4.71 -6.05
CA THR A 3 -17.84 -5.04 -6.71
C THR A 3 -17.84 -6.41 -7.41
N ARG A 4 -16.70 -7.10 -7.47
CA ARG A 4 -16.54 -8.42 -8.08
C ARG A 4 -16.10 -9.46 -7.05
N GLY A 5 -16.25 -10.74 -7.39
CA GLY A 5 -16.08 -11.84 -6.46
C GLY A 5 -14.89 -12.77 -6.77
N PRO A 6 -14.88 -13.97 -6.15
CA PRO A 6 -13.82 -14.95 -6.32
C PRO A 6 -13.64 -15.45 -7.75
N GLU A 7 -14.73 -15.58 -8.50
CA GLU A 7 -14.67 -16.08 -9.89
C GLU A 7 -13.92 -15.12 -10.79
N GLU A 8 -14.24 -13.82 -10.75
CA GLU A 8 -13.57 -12.83 -11.57
C GLU A 8 -12.10 -12.63 -11.17
N ALA A 9 -11.75 -12.84 -9.90
CA ALA A 9 -10.36 -12.82 -9.46
C ALA A 9 -9.57 -14.03 -10.03
N ARG A 10 -10.19 -15.23 -10.02
CA ARG A 10 -9.64 -16.43 -10.68
C ARG A 10 -9.48 -16.21 -12.18
N ASP A 11 -10.50 -15.68 -12.84
CA ASP A 11 -10.52 -15.45 -14.28
C ASP A 11 -9.39 -14.49 -14.71
N LEU A 12 -9.16 -13.44 -13.91
CA LEU A 12 -8.06 -12.51 -14.14
C LEU A 12 -6.69 -13.19 -13.93
N LEU A 13 -6.55 -14.02 -12.90
CA LEU A 13 -5.33 -14.80 -12.67
C LEU A 13 -5.09 -15.79 -13.82
N GLU A 14 -6.11 -16.49 -14.31
CA GLU A 14 -6.04 -17.38 -15.46
C GLU A 14 -5.56 -16.64 -16.71
N TYR A 15 -6.18 -15.48 -17.00
CA TYR A 15 -5.76 -14.63 -18.09
C TYR A 15 -4.28 -14.25 -18.00
N CYS A 16 -3.82 -13.86 -16.83
CA CYS A 16 -2.45 -13.36 -16.65
C CYS A 16 -1.40 -14.47 -16.59
N ASN A 17 -1.68 -15.57 -15.91
CA ASN A 17 -0.64 -16.53 -15.51
C ASN A 17 -0.75 -17.91 -16.18
N PHE A 18 -1.91 -18.30 -16.70
CA PHE A 18 -2.03 -19.61 -17.32
C PHE A 18 -1.38 -19.63 -18.70
N PRO A 19 -0.67 -20.72 -19.08
CA PRO A 19 0.06 -20.73 -20.35
C PRO A 19 -0.89 -20.77 -21.56
N LYS A 20 -1.78 -21.77 -21.64
CA LYS A 20 -2.72 -21.97 -22.76
C LYS A 20 -3.75 -23.06 -22.45
N GLY A 21 -4.77 -23.16 -23.27
CA GLY A 21 -5.72 -24.29 -23.24
C GLY A 21 -6.92 -24.06 -22.31
N THR A 22 -7.04 -22.86 -21.75
CA THR A 22 -8.23 -22.42 -21.01
C THR A 22 -8.80 -21.18 -21.66
N TYR A 23 -10.07 -20.86 -21.38
CA TYR A 23 -10.76 -19.74 -22.03
C TYR A 23 -9.99 -18.41 -21.91
N TYR A 24 -9.60 -18.03 -20.70
CA TYR A 24 -8.93 -16.74 -20.49
C TYR A 24 -7.47 -16.73 -20.91
N SER A 25 -6.74 -17.83 -20.79
CA SER A 25 -5.38 -17.92 -21.32
C SER A 25 -5.36 -17.83 -22.85
N ASP A 26 -6.32 -18.45 -23.52
CA ASP A 26 -6.43 -18.37 -24.97
C ASP A 26 -6.95 -17.00 -25.43
N LEU A 27 -7.79 -16.33 -24.63
CA LEU A 27 -8.19 -14.93 -24.85
C LEU A 27 -6.98 -13.98 -24.76
N ARG A 28 -6.08 -14.12 -23.76
CA ARG A 28 -4.82 -13.36 -23.68
C ARG A 28 -4.01 -13.53 -24.96
N ARG A 29 -3.87 -14.78 -25.43
CA ARG A 29 -3.11 -15.10 -26.64
C ARG A 29 -3.74 -14.48 -27.90
N SER A 30 -5.08 -14.46 -27.99
CA SER A 30 -5.80 -13.77 -29.07
C SER A 30 -5.59 -12.25 -29.08
N HIS A 31 -5.27 -11.66 -27.89
CA HIS A 31 -4.90 -10.26 -27.76
C HIS A 31 -3.41 -10.00 -28.13
N GLY A 32 -2.67 -11.00 -28.60
CA GLY A 32 -1.28 -10.89 -29.05
C GLY A 32 -0.22 -11.16 -27.97
N TYR A 33 -0.61 -11.62 -26.79
CA TYR A 33 0.31 -11.96 -25.70
C TYR A 33 0.42 -13.48 -25.56
N GLU A 34 1.34 -14.09 -26.31
CA GLU A 34 1.53 -15.55 -26.32
C GLU A 34 1.92 -16.09 -24.93
N GLU A 35 2.91 -15.48 -24.29
CA GLU A 35 3.43 -15.92 -23.00
C GLU A 35 2.64 -15.35 -21.83
N PRO A 36 2.53 -16.08 -20.68
CA PRO A 36 1.95 -15.57 -19.46
C PRO A 36 2.72 -14.36 -18.92
N PHE A 37 2.02 -13.42 -18.31
CA PHE A 37 2.66 -12.28 -17.61
C PHE A 37 3.36 -12.70 -16.33
N ASN A 38 2.98 -13.83 -15.76
CA ASN A 38 3.60 -14.46 -14.60
C ASN A 38 3.63 -13.52 -13.37
N ILE A 39 2.52 -12.86 -13.11
CA ILE A 39 2.35 -11.93 -11.97
C ILE A 39 2.35 -12.74 -10.69
N LYS A 40 3.22 -12.40 -9.75
CA LYS A 40 3.42 -13.17 -8.52
C LYS A 40 2.65 -12.64 -7.31
N VAL A 41 2.44 -11.34 -7.21
CA VAL A 41 1.78 -10.71 -6.05
C VAL A 41 0.43 -10.15 -6.46
N TRP A 42 -0.63 -10.47 -5.69
CA TRP A 42 -2.01 -10.08 -5.98
C TRP A 42 -2.67 -9.50 -4.75
N CYS A 43 -3.23 -8.28 -4.89
CA CYS A 43 -4.01 -7.64 -3.84
C CYS A 43 -5.49 -8.04 -3.94
N LEU A 44 -6.08 -8.46 -2.83
CA LEU A 44 -7.47 -8.92 -2.75
C LEU A 44 -8.46 -7.76 -2.49
N GLY A 45 -8.28 -6.65 -3.16
CA GLY A 45 -9.09 -5.43 -3.03
C GLY A 45 -8.25 -4.23 -2.68
N ASN A 46 -8.91 -3.09 -2.40
CA ASN A 46 -8.29 -1.84 -2.00
C ASN A 46 -9.18 -1.13 -0.98
N GLU A 47 -8.61 -0.76 0.19
CA GLU A 47 -9.29 0.04 1.23
C GLU A 47 -10.73 -0.42 1.55
N MET A 48 -10.91 -1.73 1.72
CA MET A 48 -12.25 -2.30 1.83
C MET A 48 -13.00 -1.94 3.12
N ASP A 49 -12.31 -1.34 4.10
CA ASP A 49 -12.87 -0.75 5.32
C ASP A 49 -13.32 0.71 5.13
N GLY A 50 -12.92 1.35 4.02
CA GLY A 50 -13.18 2.75 3.76
C GLY A 50 -14.56 3.00 3.16
N PRO A 51 -15.40 3.87 3.77
CA PRO A 51 -16.75 4.16 3.26
C PRO A 51 -16.75 4.89 1.91
N TRP A 52 -15.61 5.38 1.45
CA TRP A 52 -15.41 5.99 0.13
C TRP A 52 -15.25 4.97 -1.00
N GLN A 53 -14.97 3.71 -0.67
CA GLN A 53 -14.82 2.66 -1.67
C GLN A 53 -16.17 2.06 -2.07
N ILE A 54 -16.40 1.93 -3.40
CA ILE A 54 -17.55 1.18 -3.90
C ILE A 54 -17.38 -0.29 -3.52
N GLY A 55 -18.35 -0.83 -2.79
CA GLY A 55 -18.29 -2.19 -2.28
C GLY A 55 -17.52 -2.35 -0.99
N ALA A 56 -17.33 -1.25 -0.22
CA ALA A 56 -16.84 -1.30 1.15
C ALA A 56 -17.61 -2.33 1.98
N LYS A 57 -16.94 -2.97 2.92
CA LYS A 57 -17.45 -4.12 3.68
C LYS A 57 -17.16 -3.98 5.17
N THR A 58 -17.89 -4.73 5.97
CA THR A 58 -17.46 -5.00 7.33
C THR A 58 -16.24 -5.93 7.33
N ALA A 59 -15.47 -5.94 8.41
CA ALA A 59 -14.30 -6.83 8.54
C ALA A 59 -14.66 -8.31 8.35
N GLU A 60 -15.84 -8.71 8.83
CA GLU A 60 -16.37 -10.07 8.72
C GLU A 60 -16.68 -10.45 7.26
N GLU A 61 -17.42 -9.58 6.56
CA GLU A 61 -17.76 -9.79 5.14
C GLU A 61 -16.51 -9.83 4.27
N TYR A 62 -15.59 -8.89 4.50
CA TYR A 62 -14.34 -8.85 3.75
C TYR A 62 -13.45 -10.04 4.05
N GLY A 63 -13.25 -10.39 5.32
CA GLY A 63 -12.42 -11.53 5.73
C GLY A 63 -12.89 -12.84 5.11
N ARG A 64 -14.20 -13.06 5.08
CA ARG A 64 -14.79 -14.25 4.45
C ARG A 64 -14.55 -14.27 2.93
N ILE A 65 -14.89 -13.20 2.22
CA ILE A 65 -14.72 -13.18 0.76
C ILE A 65 -13.24 -13.22 0.36
N ALA A 66 -12.35 -12.58 1.12
CA ALA A 66 -10.91 -12.65 0.90
C ALA A 66 -10.39 -14.09 1.07
N CYS A 67 -10.86 -14.80 2.08
CA CYS A 67 -10.51 -16.20 2.31
C CYS A 67 -10.94 -17.09 1.13
N GLU A 68 -12.19 -17.00 0.68
CA GLU A 68 -12.68 -17.81 -0.45
C GLU A 68 -11.98 -17.46 -1.76
N THR A 69 -11.69 -16.19 -1.98
CA THR A 69 -10.90 -15.74 -3.15
C THR A 69 -9.47 -16.28 -3.09
N ALA A 70 -8.83 -16.21 -1.93
CA ALA A 70 -7.49 -16.72 -1.75
C ALA A 70 -7.39 -18.22 -2.02
N LYS A 71 -8.38 -18.99 -1.55
CA LYS A 71 -8.45 -20.45 -1.82
C LYS A 71 -8.49 -20.73 -3.32
N ILE A 72 -9.43 -20.14 -4.05
CA ILE A 72 -9.59 -20.41 -5.48
C ILE A 72 -8.39 -19.95 -6.30
N MET A 73 -7.78 -18.83 -5.94
CA MET A 73 -6.58 -18.34 -6.62
C MET A 73 -5.35 -19.24 -6.35
N LYS A 74 -5.15 -19.68 -5.10
CA LYS A 74 -4.06 -20.61 -4.74
C LYS A 74 -4.24 -22.00 -5.31
N GLU A 75 -5.49 -22.46 -5.52
CA GLU A 75 -5.79 -23.70 -6.22
C GLU A 75 -5.36 -23.63 -7.69
N LEU A 76 -5.59 -22.50 -8.33
CA LEU A 76 -5.20 -22.28 -9.72
C LEU A 76 -3.70 -22.10 -9.89
N ASP A 77 -3.06 -21.29 -9.04
CA ASP A 77 -1.61 -21.05 -9.04
C ASP A 77 -1.07 -20.98 -7.60
N PRO A 78 -0.54 -22.07 -7.04
CA PRO A 78 -0.02 -22.09 -5.68
C PRO A 78 1.26 -21.27 -5.48
N THR A 79 1.87 -20.76 -6.55
CA THR A 79 3.13 -20.00 -6.50
C THR A 79 2.93 -18.50 -6.30
N ILE A 80 1.70 -18.00 -6.38
CA ILE A 80 1.40 -16.58 -6.16
C ILE A 80 1.39 -16.24 -4.66
N GLU A 81 1.63 -14.98 -4.38
CA GLU A 81 1.53 -14.39 -3.05
C GLU A 81 0.33 -13.45 -2.98
N LEU A 82 -0.42 -13.48 -1.88
CA LEU A 82 -1.67 -12.76 -1.74
C LEU A 82 -1.61 -11.72 -0.62
N VAL A 83 -2.09 -10.51 -0.92
CA VAL A 83 -2.20 -9.40 0.01
C VAL A 83 -3.67 -9.19 0.35
N ALA A 84 -4.04 -9.32 1.63
CA ALA A 84 -5.36 -8.90 2.11
C ALA A 84 -5.34 -7.42 2.52
N CYS A 85 -6.46 -6.71 2.37
CA CYS A 85 -6.58 -5.34 2.84
C CYS A 85 -6.54 -5.27 4.37
N GLY A 86 -5.59 -4.51 4.89
CA GLY A 86 -5.64 -3.97 6.25
C GLY A 86 -6.44 -2.66 6.27
N SER A 87 -6.35 -1.92 7.38
CA SER A 87 -7.01 -0.62 7.51
C SER A 87 -6.43 0.42 6.56
N SER A 88 -7.30 1.24 5.99
CA SER A 88 -6.95 2.33 5.07
C SER A 88 -6.06 3.41 5.70
N HIS A 89 -6.03 3.51 7.03
CA HIS A 89 -5.07 4.29 7.82
C HIS A 89 -5.16 3.95 9.31
N LEU A 90 -4.14 4.33 10.08
CA LEU A 90 -4.04 4.06 11.53
C LEU A 90 -5.25 4.52 12.36
N TYR A 91 -5.92 5.59 11.94
CA TYR A 91 -7.01 6.22 12.68
C TYR A 91 -8.42 5.79 12.21
N MET A 92 -8.53 4.70 11.44
CA MET A 92 -9.83 4.13 11.11
C MET A 92 -10.57 3.69 12.37
N PRO A 93 -11.87 3.95 12.48
CA PRO A 93 -12.66 3.51 13.66
C PRO A 93 -12.62 1.99 13.88
N THR A 94 -12.34 1.24 12.84
CA THR A 94 -12.27 -0.23 12.82
C THR A 94 -10.87 -0.76 13.05
N PHE A 95 -9.84 0.11 13.10
CA PHE A 95 -8.44 -0.29 13.24
C PHE A 95 -8.22 -1.27 14.41
N GLY A 96 -7.39 -2.25 14.19
CA GLY A 96 -7.07 -3.32 15.12
C GLY A 96 -8.11 -4.46 15.09
N LYS A 97 -9.39 -4.13 15.19
CA LYS A 97 -10.46 -5.14 15.03
C LYS A 97 -10.56 -5.62 13.58
N TRP A 98 -10.37 -4.70 12.62
CA TRP A 98 -10.35 -5.03 11.20
C TRP A 98 -9.29 -6.08 10.89
N GLU A 99 -8.03 -5.79 11.24
CA GLU A 99 -6.91 -6.69 10.99
C GLU A 99 -7.11 -8.05 11.65
N ALA A 100 -7.48 -8.05 12.93
CA ALA A 100 -7.69 -9.29 13.68
C ALA A 100 -8.78 -10.16 13.04
N THR A 101 -9.91 -9.58 12.66
CA THR A 101 -11.03 -10.31 12.04
C THR A 101 -10.67 -10.85 10.65
N VAL A 102 -10.05 -10.01 9.80
CA VAL A 102 -9.62 -10.43 8.46
C VAL A 102 -8.62 -11.57 8.54
N LEU A 103 -7.63 -11.46 9.43
CA LEU A 103 -6.64 -12.50 9.67
C LEU A 103 -7.26 -13.77 10.26
N GLU A 104 -8.26 -13.66 11.11
CA GLU A 104 -8.96 -14.84 11.65
C GLU A 104 -9.54 -15.70 10.52
N HIS A 105 -10.09 -15.10 9.49
CA HIS A 105 -10.65 -15.81 8.33
C HIS A 105 -9.60 -16.28 7.33
N ALA A 106 -8.67 -15.42 6.94
CA ALA A 106 -7.84 -15.62 5.75
C ALA A 106 -6.38 -16.05 6.04
N TYR A 107 -5.94 -16.15 7.30
CA TYR A 107 -4.54 -16.33 7.72
C TYR A 107 -3.78 -17.40 6.94
N ASN A 108 -4.39 -18.55 6.71
CA ASN A 108 -3.73 -19.69 6.10
C ASN A 108 -3.46 -19.50 4.59
N TYR A 109 -4.19 -18.60 3.93
CA TYR A 109 -4.20 -18.48 2.47
C TYR A 109 -3.55 -17.20 1.96
N ILE A 110 -3.34 -16.17 2.82
CA ILE A 110 -2.70 -14.92 2.45
C ILE A 110 -1.26 -14.86 2.97
N ASP A 111 -0.43 -14.06 2.35
CA ASP A 111 0.98 -13.92 2.68
C ASP A 111 1.28 -12.56 3.32
N TYR A 112 0.45 -11.56 3.01
CA TYR A 112 0.59 -10.20 3.48
C TYR A 112 -0.75 -9.60 3.91
N ILE A 113 -0.66 -8.57 4.77
CA ILE A 113 -1.75 -7.62 5.03
C ILE A 113 -1.28 -6.22 4.63
N SER A 114 -2.15 -5.44 3.97
CA SER A 114 -1.79 -4.11 3.49
C SER A 114 -1.92 -3.03 4.56
N LEU A 115 -1.14 -1.95 4.40
CA LEU A 115 -1.22 -0.73 5.17
C LEU A 115 -1.20 0.45 4.20
N HIS A 116 -2.04 1.46 4.46
CA HIS A 116 -2.06 2.71 3.71
C HIS A 116 -1.91 3.89 4.66
N ASN A 117 -1.24 4.94 4.26
CA ASN A 117 -1.30 6.22 4.97
C ASN A 117 -0.79 7.39 4.11
N TYR A 118 -1.44 8.54 4.26
CA TYR A 118 -1.03 9.79 3.65
C TYR A 118 -0.71 10.83 4.71
N TYR A 119 0.32 11.62 4.45
CA TYR A 119 0.85 12.62 5.37
C TYR A 119 0.73 14.03 4.76
N GLY A 120 0.68 15.06 5.60
CA GLY A 120 0.62 16.43 5.11
C GLY A 120 0.77 17.47 6.22
N ASN A 121 1.35 18.62 5.88
CA ASN A 121 1.57 19.75 6.77
C ASN A 121 0.40 20.76 6.71
N ARG A 122 -0.81 20.31 7.08
CA ARG A 122 -2.01 21.15 7.03
C ARG A 122 -2.03 22.27 8.07
N ASP A 123 -1.32 22.06 9.18
CA ASP A 123 -1.24 23.00 10.32
C ASP A 123 -0.05 23.98 10.17
N ASN A 124 0.74 23.86 9.11
CA ASN A 124 1.99 24.59 8.89
C ASN A 124 2.97 24.46 10.08
N ASP A 125 3.05 23.26 10.66
CA ASP A 125 3.96 22.91 11.75
C ASP A 125 5.03 21.93 11.21
N THR A 126 6.11 22.48 10.69
CA THR A 126 7.25 21.72 10.14
C THR A 126 7.80 20.69 11.12
N ARG A 127 7.88 21.02 12.42
CA ARG A 127 8.43 20.09 13.43
C ARG A 127 7.59 18.83 13.57
N SER A 128 6.27 19.00 13.71
CA SER A 128 5.34 17.87 13.77
C SER A 128 5.29 17.11 12.45
N TYR A 129 5.40 17.81 11.32
CA TYR A 129 5.37 17.21 10.01
C TYR A 129 6.59 16.32 9.75
N LEU A 130 7.80 16.78 10.07
CA LEU A 130 9.02 15.96 9.96
C LEU A 130 9.00 14.74 10.91
N ALA A 131 8.26 14.80 12.01
CA ALA A 131 8.09 13.70 12.95
C ALA A 131 7.05 12.64 12.53
N CYS A 132 6.32 12.84 11.43
CA CYS A 132 5.22 11.93 11.04
C CYS A 132 5.67 10.50 10.70
N SER A 133 6.96 10.28 10.43
CA SER A 133 7.52 8.95 10.25
C SER A 133 7.43 8.08 11.51
N LEU A 134 7.34 8.69 12.71
CA LEU A 134 7.08 7.97 13.97
C LEU A 134 5.64 7.41 14.00
N ASP A 135 4.69 8.08 13.37
CA ASP A 135 3.32 7.58 13.22
C ASP A 135 3.28 6.34 12.30
N MET A 136 4.05 6.37 11.19
CA MET A 136 4.24 5.21 10.33
C MET A 136 4.86 4.03 11.09
N ASP A 137 5.92 4.25 11.88
CA ASP A 137 6.58 3.21 12.69
C ASP A 137 5.59 2.60 13.71
N LYS A 138 4.79 3.44 14.37
CA LYS A 138 3.73 3.00 15.27
C LYS A 138 2.67 2.16 14.56
N PHE A 139 2.24 2.56 13.38
CA PHE A 139 1.26 1.82 12.59
C PHE A 139 1.79 0.44 12.21
N ILE A 140 3.01 0.36 11.65
CA ILE A 140 3.69 -0.89 11.33
C ILE A 140 3.74 -1.82 12.55
N LYS A 141 4.25 -1.33 13.68
CA LYS A 141 4.39 -2.13 14.91
C LYS A 141 3.06 -2.59 15.47
N SER A 142 2.02 -1.77 15.37
CA SER A 142 0.67 -2.15 15.81
C SER A 142 0.10 -3.30 14.99
N VAL A 143 0.22 -3.23 13.65
CA VAL A 143 -0.26 -4.30 12.77
C VAL A 143 0.58 -5.57 12.93
N VAL A 144 1.91 -5.45 13.12
CA VAL A 144 2.78 -6.59 13.44
C VAL A 144 2.30 -7.31 14.70
N ALA A 145 2.01 -6.57 15.77
CA ALA A 145 1.52 -7.15 17.02
C ALA A 145 0.19 -7.89 16.84
N ILE A 146 -0.71 -7.37 15.99
CA ILE A 146 -1.99 -8.05 15.68
C ILE A 146 -1.74 -9.32 14.86
N CYS A 147 -0.86 -9.28 13.88
CA CYS A 147 -0.48 -10.47 13.10
C CYS A 147 0.09 -11.58 14.02
N ASP A 148 0.96 -11.20 14.94
CA ASP A 148 1.60 -12.14 15.87
C ASP A 148 0.61 -12.67 16.92
N TYR A 149 -0.35 -11.85 17.35
CA TYR A 149 -1.47 -12.31 18.19
C TYR A 149 -2.30 -13.37 17.47
N VAL A 150 -2.74 -13.13 16.23
CA VAL A 150 -3.53 -14.10 15.47
C VAL A 150 -2.72 -15.35 15.17
N LYS A 151 -1.43 -15.22 14.87
CA LYS A 151 -0.49 -16.34 14.73
C LYS A 151 -0.52 -17.25 15.96
N ALA A 152 -0.41 -16.66 17.14
CA ALA A 152 -0.41 -17.40 18.40
C ALA A 152 -1.76 -18.09 18.67
N VAL A 153 -2.88 -17.41 18.45
CA VAL A 153 -4.24 -17.96 18.59
C VAL A 153 -4.45 -19.16 17.67
N LYS A 154 -3.92 -19.09 16.46
CA LYS A 154 -4.04 -20.17 15.45
C LYS A 154 -3.02 -21.28 15.61
N HIS A 155 -2.09 -21.17 16.55
CA HIS A 155 -0.96 -22.09 16.70
C HIS A 155 -0.21 -22.32 15.38
N SER A 156 -0.03 -21.28 14.60
CA SER A 156 0.56 -21.34 13.25
C SER A 156 2.05 -21.02 13.28
N ASP A 157 2.85 -21.72 12.47
CA ASP A 157 4.25 -21.37 12.22
C ASP A 157 4.39 -20.30 11.12
N LYS A 158 3.35 -20.08 10.32
CA LYS A 158 3.34 -19.08 9.25
C LYS A 158 3.45 -17.68 9.81
N THR A 159 4.23 -16.85 9.17
CA THR A 159 4.32 -15.41 9.46
C THR A 159 3.61 -14.62 8.37
N ILE A 160 2.68 -13.75 8.75
CA ILE A 160 2.10 -12.76 7.84
C ILE A 160 3.03 -11.55 7.82
N TYR A 161 3.43 -11.16 6.62
CA TYR A 161 4.24 -9.97 6.38
C TYR A 161 3.35 -8.77 6.06
N LEU A 162 3.96 -7.60 5.94
CA LEU A 162 3.26 -6.36 5.66
C LEU A 162 3.57 -5.86 4.24
N SER A 163 2.51 -5.41 3.56
CA SER A 163 2.57 -4.67 2.32
C SER A 163 2.15 -3.23 2.63
N PHE A 164 3.11 -2.31 2.75
CA PHE A 164 2.81 -0.88 2.83
C PHE A 164 2.67 -0.36 1.40
N ASP A 165 1.58 -0.74 0.74
CA ASP A 165 1.43 -0.64 -0.70
C ASP A 165 0.74 0.65 -1.18
N GLU A 166 0.37 1.54 -0.24
CA GLU A 166 -0.11 2.88 -0.59
C GLU A 166 0.31 3.88 0.48
N TRP A 167 1.26 4.76 0.15
CA TRP A 167 1.72 5.82 1.05
C TRP A 167 2.33 6.97 0.27
N ASN A 168 2.16 8.20 0.75
CA ASN A 168 2.83 9.39 0.23
C ASN A 168 2.56 10.60 1.14
N VAL A 169 3.07 11.75 0.73
CA VAL A 169 2.58 13.08 1.08
C VAL A 169 1.43 13.44 0.14
N TRP A 170 0.31 13.88 0.70
CA TRP A 170 -0.84 14.33 -0.08
C TRP A 170 -1.66 15.37 0.68
N PHE A 171 -1.55 16.63 0.29
CA PHE A 171 -2.36 17.72 0.85
C PHE A 171 -2.34 19.00 0.03
N HIS A 172 -1.36 19.21 -0.86
CA HIS A 172 -1.18 20.46 -1.59
C HIS A 172 -2.31 20.73 -2.59
N SER A 173 -2.81 19.70 -3.27
CA SER A 173 -3.86 19.82 -4.28
C SER A 173 -5.28 19.88 -3.72
N ASN A 174 -5.48 19.55 -2.44
CA ASN A 174 -6.81 19.32 -1.85
C ASN A 174 -7.84 20.44 -2.10
N GLU A 175 -7.42 21.72 -2.07
CA GLU A 175 -8.32 22.85 -2.31
C GLU A 175 -8.56 23.10 -3.81
N ALA A 176 -7.64 22.71 -4.66
CA ALA A 176 -7.79 22.78 -6.10
C ALA A 176 -8.72 21.65 -6.59
N ASP A 177 -8.53 20.45 -6.06
CA ASP A 177 -9.32 19.26 -6.42
C ASP A 177 -10.82 19.44 -6.15
N LYS A 178 -11.18 20.10 -5.05
CA LYS A 178 -12.58 20.42 -4.72
C LYS A 178 -13.29 21.29 -5.76
N LYS A 179 -12.54 22.01 -6.58
CA LYS A 179 -13.06 22.93 -7.61
C LYS A 179 -13.20 22.26 -8.97
N ILE A 180 -12.73 21.04 -9.13
CA ILE A 180 -12.82 20.31 -10.38
C ILE A 180 -14.29 19.91 -10.61
N ALA A 181 -14.85 20.35 -11.74
CA ALA A 181 -16.21 19.97 -12.11
C ALA A 181 -16.26 18.46 -12.44
N PRO A 182 -17.34 17.76 -12.10
CA PRO A 182 -17.48 16.34 -12.42
C PRO A 182 -17.54 16.11 -13.94
N TRP A 183 -17.19 14.89 -14.34
CA TRP A 183 -17.27 14.40 -15.73
C TRP A 183 -16.35 15.11 -16.74
N GLN A 184 -15.26 15.72 -16.28
CA GLN A 184 -14.22 16.22 -17.16
C GLN A 184 -13.33 15.09 -17.67
N ILE A 185 -12.81 15.26 -18.89
CA ILE A 185 -11.82 14.32 -19.46
C ILE A 185 -10.44 14.75 -18.97
N ALA A 186 -9.77 13.86 -18.23
CA ALA A 186 -8.41 14.03 -17.72
C ALA A 186 -8.15 15.40 -17.03
N PRO A 187 -8.94 15.76 -16.01
CA PRO A 187 -8.70 17.00 -15.28
C PRO A 187 -7.39 16.92 -14.49
N PRO A 188 -6.76 18.07 -14.15
CA PRO A 188 -5.60 18.10 -13.28
C PRO A 188 -6.00 17.78 -11.84
N GLN A 189 -6.15 16.50 -11.52
CA GLN A 189 -6.63 15.98 -10.23
C GLN A 189 -5.50 15.32 -9.47
N LEU A 190 -5.39 15.62 -8.16
CA LEU A 190 -4.36 15.10 -7.27
C LEU A 190 -2.93 15.43 -7.75
N GLU A 191 -2.77 16.55 -8.41
CA GLU A 191 -1.47 17.02 -8.91
C GLU A 191 -0.76 17.86 -7.83
N ASP A 192 -0.32 17.22 -6.76
CA ASP A 192 0.47 17.85 -5.70
C ASP A 192 1.79 18.37 -6.26
N ILE A 193 2.15 19.59 -5.87
CA ILE A 193 3.46 20.18 -6.17
C ILE A 193 4.30 20.16 -4.90
N TYR A 194 5.31 19.32 -4.91
CA TYR A 194 6.14 19.02 -3.75
C TYR A 194 7.29 20.01 -3.56
N ASN A 195 7.52 20.37 -2.30
CA ASN A 195 8.63 21.22 -1.88
C ASN A 195 9.78 20.40 -1.23
N PHE A 196 10.77 21.06 -0.65
CA PHE A 196 11.90 20.39 -0.02
C PHE A 196 11.53 19.71 1.30
N GLU A 197 10.60 20.27 2.06
CA GLU A 197 10.09 19.70 3.30
C GLU A 197 9.43 18.33 3.05
N ASP A 198 8.65 18.21 1.98
CA ASP A 198 8.04 16.95 1.54
C ASP A 198 9.10 15.89 1.21
N ALA A 199 10.18 16.31 0.56
CA ALA A 199 11.31 15.41 0.25
C ALA A 199 11.98 14.85 1.52
N LEU A 200 12.14 15.69 2.55
CA LEU A 200 12.68 15.24 3.84
C LEU A 200 11.73 14.25 4.51
N VAL A 201 10.43 14.52 4.50
CA VAL A 201 9.43 13.60 5.06
C VAL A 201 9.45 12.28 4.31
N VAL A 202 9.41 12.27 2.98
CA VAL A 202 9.49 11.03 2.19
C VAL A 202 10.77 10.25 2.49
N GLY A 203 11.89 10.95 2.70
CA GLY A 203 13.15 10.35 3.15
C GLY A 203 13.02 9.65 4.51
N CYS A 204 12.39 10.31 5.49
CA CYS A 204 12.14 9.75 6.82
C CYS A 204 11.18 8.53 6.77
N LEU A 205 10.16 8.58 5.91
CA LEU A 205 9.23 7.46 5.70
C LEU A 205 9.97 6.25 5.09
N LEU A 206 10.83 6.46 4.09
CA LEU A 206 11.66 5.40 3.50
C LEU A 206 12.61 4.77 4.50
N ILE A 207 13.25 5.58 5.35
CA ILE A 207 14.11 5.07 6.45
C ILE A 207 13.27 4.22 7.42
N THR A 208 12.06 4.63 7.73
CA THR A 208 11.15 3.87 8.61
C THR A 208 10.76 2.53 7.99
N LEU A 209 10.46 2.49 6.69
CA LEU A 209 10.18 1.24 5.97
C LEU A 209 11.39 0.31 5.98
N LEU A 210 12.59 0.83 5.70
CA LEU A 210 13.84 0.06 5.76
C LEU A 210 14.15 -0.46 7.17
N LYS A 211 13.91 0.35 8.20
CA LYS A 211 14.09 -0.04 9.61
C LYS A 211 13.21 -1.23 10.02
N ASN A 212 12.04 -1.37 9.40
CA ASN A 212 11.08 -2.44 9.65
C ASN A 212 11.07 -3.51 8.55
N CYS A 213 12.15 -3.65 7.78
CA CYS A 213 12.23 -4.57 6.62
C CYS A 213 12.19 -6.06 6.99
N ASP A 214 12.33 -6.40 8.26
CA ASP A 214 12.08 -7.75 8.78
C ASP A 214 10.61 -8.16 8.61
N ARG A 215 9.68 -7.21 8.72
CA ARG A 215 8.24 -7.45 8.59
C ARG A 215 7.62 -6.79 7.37
N VAL A 216 8.05 -5.60 6.96
CA VAL A 216 7.59 -4.90 5.74
C VAL A 216 8.39 -5.42 4.54
N LYS A 217 7.74 -6.18 3.66
CA LYS A 217 8.39 -6.77 2.47
C LYS A 217 8.03 -6.07 1.18
N ILE A 218 6.93 -5.32 1.16
CA ILE A 218 6.46 -4.56 0.02
C ILE A 218 6.23 -3.12 0.48
N ALA A 219 6.68 -2.15 -0.30
CA ALA A 219 6.45 -0.73 -0.06
C ALA A 219 6.28 -0.01 -1.41
N CYS A 220 5.08 0.50 -1.68
CA CYS A 220 4.76 1.14 -2.96
C CYS A 220 4.35 2.60 -2.74
N LEU A 221 5.10 3.53 -3.33
CA LEU A 221 4.71 4.94 -3.32
C LEU A 221 3.48 5.14 -4.22
N ALA A 222 2.47 5.80 -3.74
CA ALA A 222 1.30 6.22 -4.51
C ALA A 222 1.44 7.70 -4.93
N GLN A 223 1.56 8.03 -6.25
CA GLN A 223 1.66 7.13 -7.36
C GLN A 223 2.96 7.44 -8.15
N LEU A 224 3.05 7.12 -9.45
CA LEU A 224 4.30 7.27 -10.17
C LEU A 224 4.36 8.53 -11.03
N VAL A 225 3.29 8.83 -11.79
CA VAL A 225 3.25 9.92 -12.77
C VAL A 225 1.98 10.76 -12.59
N ASN A 226 2.15 12.06 -12.52
CA ASN A 226 1.15 13.14 -12.42
C ASN A 226 0.30 13.13 -11.14
N VAL A 227 -0.29 12.02 -10.75
CA VAL A 227 -1.20 11.89 -9.60
C VAL A 227 -0.39 11.66 -8.32
N ILE A 228 -0.33 12.65 -7.43
CA ILE A 228 0.49 12.64 -6.19
C ILE A 228 1.88 12.02 -6.43
N ALA A 229 2.54 12.46 -7.46
CA ALA A 229 3.60 11.70 -8.10
C ALA A 229 4.98 12.36 -8.02
N PRO A 230 6.06 11.55 -7.95
CA PRO A 230 7.43 12.05 -8.05
C PRO A 230 7.80 12.54 -9.46
N ILE A 231 7.03 12.15 -10.49
CA ILE A 231 7.28 12.54 -11.89
C ILE A 231 6.05 13.25 -12.43
N MET A 232 6.26 14.41 -13.04
CA MET A 232 5.23 15.19 -13.71
C MET A 232 5.48 15.24 -15.21
N THR A 233 4.40 15.34 -15.98
CA THR A 233 4.46 15.46 -17.45
C THR A 233 3.50 16.53 -17.95
N GLU A 234 3.84 17.15 -19.07
CA GLU A 234 2.97 18.04 -19.84
C GLU A 234 2.52 17.34 -21.13
N ASN A 235 1.26 17.49 -21.49
CA ASN A 235 0.76 16.92 -22.74
C ASN A 235 1.48 17.53 -23.95
N GLY A 236 2.20 16.70 -24.72
CA GLY A 236 3.04 17.14 -25.83
C GLY A 236 4.28 17.96 -25.42
N GLY A 237 4.58 18.03 -24.12
CA GLY A 237 5.66 18.82 -23.56
C GLY A 237 6.73 17.95 -22.87
N ARG A 238 7.29 18.50 -21.80
CA ARG A 238 8.40 17.89 -21.04
C ARG A 238 7.88 16.95 -19.93
N ALA A 239 8.80 16.12 -19.44
CA ALA A 239 8.66 15.42 -18.16
C ALA A 239 9.75 15.92 -17.19
N TRP A 240 9.44 15.97 -15.90
CA TRP A 240 10.42 16.35 -14.87
C TRP A 240 10.20 15.62 -13.56
N ALA A 241 11.27 15.47 -12.77
CA ALA A 241 11.23 14.93 -11.42
C ALA A 241 10.88 16.04 -10.41
N GLN A 242 9.98 15.74 -9.48
CA GLN A 242 9.69 16.55 -8.31
C GLN A 242 10.68 16.25 -7.16
N THR A 243 10.66 17.03 -6.11
CA THR A 243 11.58 16.89 -4.97
C THR A 243 11.52 15.52 -4.31
N ILE A 244 10.35 14.90 -4.20
CA ILE A 244 10.14 13.57 -3.59
C ILE A 244 10.71 12.41 -4.44
N PHE A 245 11.03 12.66 -5.72
CA PHE A 245 11.69 11.67 -6.58
C PHE A 245 13.06 11.26 -6.03
N TYR A 246 13.83 12.20 -5.53
CA TYR A 246 15.23 11.96 -5.16
C TYR A 246 15.41 11.04 -3.97
N PRO A 247 14.72 11.20 -2.82
CA PRO A 247 14.84 10.24 -1.73
C PRO A 247 14.38 8.83 -2.16
N PHE A 248 13.34 8.71 -2.98
CA PHE A 248 12.90 7.42 -3.50
C PHE A 248 13.93 6.80 -4.43
N MET A 249 14.50 7.56 -5.35
CA MET A 249 15.58 7.13 -6.24
C MET A 249 16.78 6.62 -5.45
N HIS A 250 17.19 7.33 -4.39
CA HIS A 250 18.30 6.90 -3.53
C HIS A 250 17.98 5.60 -2.80
N ALA A 251 16.80 5.47 -2.20
CA ALA A 251 16.38 4.24 -1.54
C ALA A 251 16.29 3.07 -2.53
N SER A 252 15.78 3.29 -3.73
CA SER A 252 15.67 2.26 -4.77
C SER A 252 17.04 1.76 -5.25
N ASN A 253 18.01 2.66 -5.40
CA ASN A 253 19.33 2.32 -5.91
C ASN A 253 20.26 1.75 -4.82
N TYR A 254 20.19 2.27 -3.60
CA TYR A 254 21.17 1.99 -2.53
C TYR A 254 20.56 1.28 -1.31
N GLY A 255 19.25 1.24 -1.16
CA GLY A 255 18.56 0.58 -0.05
C GLY A 255 18.42 -0.93 -0.20
N ARG A 256 19.41 -1.59 -0.82
CA ARG A 256 19.43 -3.04 -1.09
C ARG A 256 20.57 -3.71 -0.30
N GLY A 257 20.36 -4.97 0.08
CA GLY A 257 21.35 -5.76 0.81
C GLY A 257 20.97 -5.96 2.27
N THR A 258 21.92 -5.80 3.18
CA THR A 258 21.71 -6.03 4.62
C THR A 258 21.26 -4.74 5.30
N ALA A 259 20.10 -4.78 5.94
CA ALA A 259 19.65 -3.67 6.80
C ALA A 259 20.46 -3.65 8.09
N LEU A 260 21.01 -2.49 8.41
CA LEU A 260 21.76 -2.27 9.65
C LEU A 260 20.85 -1.65 10.71
N ILE A 261 21.10 -1.96 11.96
CA ILE A 261 20.45 -1.30 13.11
C ILE A 261 21.40 -0.20 13.59
N PRO A 262 21.20 1.06 13.21
CA PRO A 262 22.07 2.15 13.62
C PRO A 262 21.80 2.53 15.08
N VAL A 263 22.87 2.91 15.79
CA VAL A 263 22.76 3.64 17.06
C VAL A 263 23.01 5.12 16.75
N VAL A 264 21.99 5.93 16.95
CA VAL A 264 22.07 7.38 16.69
C VAL A 264 22.04 8.13 18.02
N SER A 265 22.98 9.05 18.21
CA SER A 265 22.99 10.00 19.32
C SER A 265 22.95 11.41 18.73
N CYS A 266 21.86 12.12 18.95
CA CYS A 266 21.66 13.50 18.49
C CYS A 266 20.79 14.28 19.48
N GLU A 267 20.74 15.59 19.29
CA GLU A 267 19.80 16.44 20.01
C GLU A 267 18.36 16.03 19.69
N LYS A 268 17.52 16.04 20.72
CA LYS A 268 16.10 15.74 20.61
C LYS A 268 15.26 17.01 20.65
N TYR A 269 14.10 16.96 20.06
CA TYR A 269 13.14 18.06 20.14
C TYR A 269 11.72 17.54 20.44
N ASN A 270 10.87 18.43 20.92
CA ASN A 270 9.46 18.15 21.17
C ASN A 270 8.59 18.86 20.14
N THR A 271 7.52 18.22 19.73
CA THR A 271 6.42 18.80 18.96
C THR A 271 5.17 18.92 19.81
N GLY A 272 4.13 19.54 19.28
CA GLY A 272 2.82 19.55 19.94
C GLY A 272 2.19 18.14 20.06
N LYS A 273 2.64 17.18 19.26
CA LYS A 273 2.06 15.84 19.16
C LYS A 273 2.97 14.73 19.69
N VAL A 274 4.28 14.91 19.60
CA VAL A 274 5.29 13.87 19.92
C VAL A 274 6.41 14.46 20.77
N LYS A 275 6.88 13.71 21.76
CA LYS A 275 8.04 14.06 22.60
C LYS A 275 9.26 13.26 22.18
N ASP A 276 10.46 13.84 22.40
CA ASP A 276 11.75 13.17 22.20
C ASP A 276 11.95 12.64 20.76
N VAL A 277 11.56 13.45 19.77
CA VAL A 277 11.78 13.17 18.35
C VAL A 277 13.26 13.15 18.02
#